data_d8acd2c7538d94931d998d3e541cf06c
#
_entry.id   d8acd2c7538d94931d998d3e541cf06c
#
_cell.length_a   1.000
_cell.length_b   1.000
_cell.length_c   1.000
_cell.angle_alpha   90.00
_cell.angle_beta   90.00
_cell.angle_gamma   90.00
#
_symmetry.space_group_name_H-M   'P 1'
#
loop_
_entity.id
_entity.type
_entity.pdbx_description
1 polymer ?
#
loop_
_entity_poly.entity_id
_entity_poly.type
_entity_poly.pdbx_seq_one_letter_code
_entity_poly.pdbx_strand_id
1 'polypeptide(L)'
;EWVDEVARLTKPDSIHWCDGSDEEIERLNGEMVDSGVLHALNADDYPNCHLHRSDPQDVARTEHLTFICSEDESQAGPTNNWLSPEEGRKRLTPLFDGAMKGRTMYVVPYLMGPVGSPFSKVGVEVTDSPYVVASLRIMTRMGQVALDHLGDSDDFAPGLHSLGDLSPDRRFICHFMDERLVWSIGSGYGGNALLSKKCFALRIASVMARDEGWMAERSEERR
;
A
#
# COMPACT_ATOMS: atom_id res chain seq x y z
N GLU A 1 3.25 -17.74 0.46
CA GLU A 1 2.61 -18.06 -0.82
C GLU A 1 2.25 -16.79 -1.61
N TRP A 2 1.37 -15.87 -1.08
CA TRP A 2 1.02 -14.64 -1.81
C TRP A 2 2.23 -13.74 -2.13
N VAL A 3 3.16 -13.54 -1.21
CA VAL A 3 4.40 -12.78 -1.45
C VAL A 3 5.25 -13.41 -2.56
N ASP A 4 5.30 -14.74 -2.64
CA ASP A 4 6.04 -15.43 -3.70
C ASP A 4 5.37 -15.29 -5.08
N GLU A 5 4.04 -15.22 -5.12
CA GLU A 5 3.29 -14.93 -6.35
C GLU A 5 3.56 -13.52 -6.84
N VAL A 6 3.53 -12.54 -5.92
CA VAL A 6 3.89 -11.16 -6.23
C VAL A 6 5.34 -11.06 -6.71
N ALA A 7 6.28 -11.74 -6.07
CA ALA A 7 7.68 -11.74 -6.49
C ALA A 7 7.88 -12.34 -7.88
N ARG A 8 7.16 -13.43 -8.21
CA ARG A 8 7.18 -14.01 -9.57
C ARG A 8 6.64 -13.06 -10.63
N LEU A 9 5.60 -12.28 -10.29
CA LEU A 9 5.03 -11.29 -11.19
C LEU A 9 5.96 -10.09 -11.36
N THR A 10 6.40 -9.49 -10.26
CA THR A 10 7.12 -8.21 -10.28
C THR A 10 8.63 -8.35 -10.53
N LYS A 11 9.19 -9.55 -10.31
CA LYS A 11 10.60 -9.92 -10.59
C LYS A 11 11.62 -8.98 -9.93
N PRO A 12 11.57 -8.78 -8.62
CA PRO A 12 12.55 -7.96 -7.91
C PRO A 12 13.92 -8.64 -7.87
N ASP A 13 14.99 -7.84 -7.68
CA ASP A 13 16.34 -8.36 -7.50
C ASP A 13 16.56 -8.95 -6.11
N SER A 14 15.84 -8.44 -5.12
CA SER A 14 15.87 -8.92 -3.73
C SER A 14 14.53 -8.72 -3.02
N ILE A 15 14.30 -9.48 -1.96
CA ILE A 15 13.13 -9.38 -1.10
C ILE A 15 13.59 -9.04 0.31
N HIS A 16 13.04 -7.97 0.89
CA HIS A 16 13.30 -7.54 2.25
C HIS A 16 12.02 -7.56 3.08
N TRP A 17 12.00 -8.37 4.12
CA TRP A 17 10.92 -8.37 5.11
C TRP A 17 11.19 -7.30 6.15
N CYS A 18 10.32 -6.31 6.22
CA CYS A 18 10.47 -5.19 7.15
C CYS A 18 10.13 -5.63 8.57
N ASP A 19 11.05 -5.38 9.50
CA ASP A 19 10.89 -5.70 10.91
C ASP A 19 10.32 -4.53 11.74
N GLY A 20 10.37 -3.31 11.19
CA GLY A 20 9.87 -2.10 11.84
C GLY A 20 10.79 -1.53 12.93
N SER A 21 12.05 -1.99 13.00
CA SER A 21 13.04 -1.50 13.95
C SER A 21 13.49 -0.06 13.66
N ASP A 22 14.07 0.58 14.65
CA ASP A 22 14.65 1.91 14.49
C ASP A 22 15.90 1.84 13.60
N GLU A 23 16.69 0.76 13.71
CA GLU A 23 17.86 0.51 12.88
C GLU A 23 17.49 0.33 11.41
N GLU A 24 16.40 -0.37 11.11
CA GLU A 24 15.89 -0.52 9.75
C GLU A 24 15.52 0.83 9.15
N ILE A 25 14.76 1.65 9.89
CA ILE A 25 14.30 2.94 9.35
C ILE A 25 15.43 3.96 9.22
N GLU A 26 16.41 3.95 10.13
CA GLU A 26 17.60 4.79 10.02
C GLU A 26 18.41 4.44 8.78
N ARG A 27 18.62 3.16 8.51
CA ARG A 27 19.28 2.69 7.28
C ARG A 27 18.52 3.10 6.03
N LEU A 28 17.22 2.86 5.96
CA LEU A 28 16.39 3.23 4.81
C LEU A 28 16.36 4.75 4.58
N ASN A 29 16.27 5.54 5.64
CA ASN A 29 16.33 7.00 5.54
C ASN A 29 17.69 7.46 5.00
N GLY A 30 18.79 6.88 5.46
CA GLY A 30 20.13 7.14 4.94
C GLY A 30 20.23 6.83 3.43
N GLU A 31 19.81 5.64 3.02
CA GLU A 31 19.78 5.23 1.60
C GLU A 31 18.93 6.18 0.74
N MET A 32 17.78 6.65 1.27
CA MET A 32 16.93 7.61 0.58
C MET A 32 17.54 9.01 0.51
N VAL A 33 18.30 9.43 1.52
CA VAL A 33 19.05 10.70 1.47
C VAL A 33 20.17 10.62 0.44
N ASP A 34 20.94 9.53 0.45
CA ASP A 34 22.04 9.32 -0.50
C ASP A 34 21.57 9.25 -1.95
N SER A 35 20.39 8.69 -2.19
CA SER A 35 19.76 8.62 -3.51
C SER A 35 18.96 9.86 -3.90
N GLY A 36 18.82 10.85 -3.01
CA GLY A 36 18.07 12.10 -3.25
C GLY A 36 16.55 11.96 -3.19
N VAL A 37 16.03 10.84 -2.74
CA VAL A 37 14.58 10.62 -2.49
C VAL A 37 14.13 11.45 -1.29
N LEU A 38 14.97 11.53 -0.26
CA LEU A 38 14.79 12.40 0.89
C LEU A 38 15.88 13.48 0.95
N HIS A 39 15.54 14.61 1.54
CA HIS A 39 16.48 15.67 1.88
C HIS A 39 16.47 15.85 3.39
N ALA A 40 17.61 15.65 4.05
CA ALA A 40 17.74 15.92 5.47
C ALA A 40 17.56 17.41 5.74
N LEU A 41 16.76 17.76 6.75
CA LEU A 41 16.60 19.13 7.21
C LEU A 41 17.66 19.48 8.24
N ASN A 42 17.76 20.79 8.60
CA ASN A 42 18.63 21.24 9.67
C ASN A 42 18.26 20.54 10.98
N ALA A 43 19.14 19.72 11.51
CA ALA A 43 18.87 18.90 12.70
C ALA A 43 18.70 19.73 13.99
N ASP A 44 19.25 20.95 14.04
CA ASP A 44 19.09 21.85 15.20
C ASP A 44 17.65 22.40 15.31
N ASP A 45 17.02 22.67 14.14
CA ASP A 45 15.67 23.21 14.07
C ASP A 45 14.61 22.11 13.89
N TYR A 46 14.97 21.05 13.17
CA TYR A 46 14.06 19.97 12.74
C TYR A 46 14.71 18.59 12.96
N PRO A 47 14.93 18.16 14.22
CA PRO A 47 15.55 16.87 14.50
C PRO A 47 14.74 15.72 13.92
N ASN A 48 15.42 14.78 13.26
CA ASN A 48 14.84 13.58 12.63
C ASN A 48 13.79 13.88 11.54
N CYS A 49 13.83 15.08 10.94
CA CYS A 49 12.92 15.48 9.89
C CYS A 49 13.58 15.43 8.52
N HIS A 50 12.82 14.95 7.55
CA HIS A 50 13.23 14.87 6.16
C HIS A 50 12.17 15.48 5.24
N LEU A 51 12.60 16.10 4.16
CA LEU A 51 11.73 16.57 3.08
C LEU A 51 11.72 15.55 1.94
N HIS A 52 10.54 15.09 1.58
CA HIS A 52 10.31 14.34 0.34
C HIS A 52 9.62 15.23 -0.68
N ARG A 53 10.07 15.16 -1.93
CA ARG A 53 9.42 15.82 -3.07
C ARG A 53 9.01 14.76 -4.08
N SER A 54 7.72 14.69 -4.34
CA SER A 54 7.20 13.88 -5.44
C SER A 54 7.58 14.48 -6.80
N ASP A 55 7.60 13.62 -7.82
CA ASP A 55 7.73 14.09 -9.20
C ASP A 55 6.62 15.12 -9.50
N PRO A 56 6.90 16.24 -10.19
CA PRO A 56 5.90 17.26 -10.54
C PRO A 56 4.69 16.72 -11.32
N GLN A 57 4.85 15.62 -12.03
CA GLN A 57 3.76 14.93 -12.75
C GLN A 57 3.01 13.93 -11.88
N ASP A 58 3.45 13.70 -10.64
CA ASP A 58 2.93 12.69 -9.73
C ASP A 58 2.42 13.30 -8.40
N VAL A 59 1.88 14.51 -8.44
CA VAL A 59 1.38 15.21 -7.23
C VAL A 59 -0.15 15.23 -7.15
N ALA A 60 -0.85 14.90 -8.22
CA ALA A 60 -2.30 14.95 -8.28
C ALA A 60 -2.93 13.62 -7.87
N ARG A 61 -4.13 13.73 -7.30
CA ARG A 61 -5.00 12.57 -7.15
C ARG A 61 -5.36 12.00 -8.52
N THR A 62 -5.53 10.69 -8.57
CA THR A 62 -5.77 9.96 -9.81
C THR A 62 -7.15 9.30 -9.80
N GLU A 63 -8.19 10.05 -9.44
CA GLU A 63 -9.56 9.53 -9.34
C GLU A 63 -10.02 8.89 -10.65
N HIS A 64 -9.69 9.49 -11.79
CA HIS A 64 -10.02 8.97 -13.12
C HIS A 64 -9.28 7.66 -13.49
N LEU A 65 -8.22 7.32 -12.77
CA LEU A 65 -7.43 6.07 -12.93
C LEU A 65 -7.61 5.13 -11.73
N THR A 66 -8.56 5.43 -10.84
CA THR A 66 -8.86 4.64 -9.66
C THR A 66 -10.21 3.95 -9.84
N PHE A 67 -10.23 2.63 -9.68
CA PHE A 67 -11.40 1.80 -9.93
C PHE A 67 -11.69 0.90 -8.74
N ILE A 68 -12.98 0.73 -8.48
CA ILE A 68 -13.48 -0.33 -7.62
C ILE A 68 -13.73 -1.55 -8.50
N CYS A 69 -13.09 -2.65 -8.16
CA CYS A 69 -13.21 -3.91 -8.87
C CYS A 69 -14.04 -4.86 -8.01
N SER A 70 -15.27 -5.12 -8.44
CA SER A 70 -16.25 -5.98 -7.76
C SER A 70 -17.11 -6.68 -8.80
N GLU A 71 -17.71 -7.81 -8.43
CA GLU A 71 -18.63 -8.56 -9.32
C GLU A 71 -19.90 -7.76 -9.62
N ASP A 72 -20.36 -6.94 -8.65
CA ASP A 72 -21.54 -6.10 -8.80
C ASP A 72 -21.11 -4.61 -8.84
N GLU A 73 -21.42 -3.95 -9.96
CA GLU A 73 -21.14 -2.52 -10.17
C GLU A 73 -21.74 -1.64 -9.07
N SER A 74 -22.89 -2.02 -8.49
CA SER A 74 -23.54 -1.27 -7.44
C SER A 74 -22.67 -1.10 -6.18
N GLN A 75 -21.72 -2.00 -5.95
CA GLN A 75 -20.77 -1.93 -4.82
C GLN A 75 -19.73 -0.82 -4.99
N ALA A 76 -19.52 -0.32 -6.19
CA ALA A 76 -18.65 0.83 -6.41
C ALA A 76 -19.23 2.12 -5.85
N GLY A 77 -20.55 2.19 -5.72
CA GLY A 77 -21.27 3.38 -5.32
C GLY A 77 -21.34 4.46 -6.43
N PRO A 78 -22.03 5.56 -6.20
CA PRO A 78 -22.39 6.50 -7.27
C PRO A 78 -21.24 7.39 -7.76
N THR A 79 -20.13 7.45 -7.05
CA THR A 79 -19.05 8.42 -7.32
C THR A 79 -17.72 7.79 -7.72
N ASN A 80 -17.62 6.47 -7.72
CA ASN A 80 -16.39 5.77 -8.07
C ASN A 80 -16.49 5.12 -9.45
N ASN A 81 -15.36 5.04 -10.14
CA ASN A 81 -15.27 4.24 -11.36
C ASN A 81 -15.32 2.76 -11.01
N TRP A 82 -15.94 1.98 -11.87
CA TRP A 82 -16.06 0.53 -11.71
C TRP A 82 -15.38 -0.22 -12.86
N LEU A 83 -14.85 -1.39 -12.54
CA LEU A 83 -14.42 -2.43 -13.46
C LEU A 83 -14.81 -3.79 -12.88
N SER A 84 -15.03 -4.79 -13.73
CA SER A 84 -15.04 -6.17 -13.23
C SER A 84 -13.65 -6.55 -12.71
N PRO A 85 -13.55 -7.51 -11.77
CA PRO A 85 -12.25 -7.98 -11.29
C PRO A 85 -11.35 -8.51 -12.41
N GLU A 86 -11.94 -9.21 -13.39
CA GLU A 86 -11.24 -9.72 -14.57
C GLU A 86 -10.62 -8.58 -15.39
N GLU A 87 -11.38 -7.54 -15.71
CA GLU A 87 -10.89 -6.40 -16.49
C GLU A 87 -9.83 -5.62 -15.73
N GLY A 88 -9.99 -5.45 -14.40
CA GLY A 88 -8.98 -4.85 -13.54
C GLY A 88 -7.66 -5.60 -13.60
N ARG A 89 -7.68 -6.92 -13.44
CA ARG A 89 -6.49 -7.76 -13.54
C ARG A 89 -5.86 -7.75 -14.93
N LYS A 90 -6.68 -7.82 -15.97
CA LYS A 90 -6.22 -7.74 -17.36
C LYS A 90 -5.45 -6.45 -17.65
N ARG A 91 -5.87 -5.33 -17.07
CA ARG A 91 -5.17 -4.03 -17.21
C ARG A 91 -3.90 -3.95 -16.39
N LEU A 92 -3.94 -4.43 -15.16
CA LEU A 92 -2.85 -4.25 -14.19
C LEU A 92 -1.73 -5.29 -14.35
N THR A 93 -2.05 -6.55 -14.61
CA THR A 93 -1.03 -7.62 -14.67
C THR A 93 0.11 -7.30 -15.65
N PRO A 94 -0.13 -6.80 -16.87
CA PRO A 94 0.97 -6.41 -17.76
C PRO A 94 1.81 -5.24 -17.26
N LEU A 95 1.23 -4.36 -16.44
CA LEU A 95 1.96 -3.23 -15.86
C LEU A 95 2.87 -3.69 -14.72
N PHE A 96 2.44 -4.68 -13.95
CA PHE A 96 3.23 -5.26 -12.87
C PHE A 96 4.25 -6.29 -13.32
N ASP A 97 4.13 -6.86 -14.52
CA ASP A 97 5.10 -7.86 -15.00
C ASP A 97 6.50 -7.26 -15.11
N GLY A 98 7.37 -7.67 -14.17
CA GLY A 98 8.74 -7.19 -14.05
C GLY A 98 8.88 -5.75 -13.57
N ALA A 99 7.85 -5.15 -12.97
CA ALA A 99 7.87 -3.75 -12.52
C ALA A 99 8.94 -3.46 -11.46
N MET A 100 9.37 -4.47 -10.69
CA MET A 100 10.37 -4.30 -9.63
C MET A 100 11.77 -4.75 -10.03
N LYS A 101 12.04 -5.02 -11.31
CA LYS A 101 13.39 -5.34 -11.78
C LYS A 101 14.38 -4.23 -11.45
N GLY A 102 15.56 -4.59 -10.97
CA GLY A 102 16.57 -3.64 -10.52
C GLY A 102 16.29 -3.02 -9.15
N ARG A 103 15.26 -3.50 -8.42
CA ARG A 103 14.82 -2.93 -7.14
C ARG A 103 14.65 -4.02 -6.08
N THR A 104 14.67 -3.58 -4.83
CA THR A 104 14.28 -4.40 -3.67
C THR A 104 12.76 -4.35 -3.50
N MET A 105 12.15 -5.50 -3.35
CA MET A 105 10.77 -5.64 -2.92
C MET A 105 10.71 -5.66 -1.40
N TYR A 106 10.08 -4.68 -0.80
CA TYR A 106 9.83 -4.61 0.64
C TYR A 106 8.49 -5.27 0.95
N VAL A 107 8.50 -6.18 1.90
CA VAL A 107 7.29 -6.79 2.46
C VAL A 107 7.03 -6.17 3.81
N VAL A 108 5.95 -5.45 3.95
CA VAL A 108 5.63 -4.62 5.11
C VAL A 108 4.38 -5.15 5.81
N PRO A 109 4.52 -6.03 6.80
CA PRO A 109 3.41 -6.39 7.67
C PRO A 109 3.09 -5.23 8.62
N TYR A 110 1.81 -4.91 8.80
CA TYR A 110 1.38 -3.84 9.68
C TYR A 110 0.07 -4.15 10.40
N LEU A 111 -0.08 -3.62 11.62
CA LEU A 111 -1.26 -3.79 12.44
C LEU A 111 -2.15 -2.55 12.38
N MET A 112 -3.41 -2.76 12.07
CA MET A 112 -4.48 -1.76 12.15
C MET A 112 -5.26 -1.97 13.45
N GLY A 113 -5.07 -1.05 14.39
CA GLY A 113 -5.68 -1.12 15.72
C GLY A 113 -4.64 -1.25 16.85
N PRO A 114 -5.07 -1.29 18.11
CA PRO A 114 -4.20 -1.44 19.28
C PRO A 114 -3.59 -2.84 19.36
N VAL A 115 -2.33 -2.93 19.79
CA VAL A 115 -1.70 -4.23 20.06
C VAL A 115 -2.51 -5.01 21.11
N GLY A 116 -2.74 -6.29 20.85
CA GLY A 116 -3.48 -7.19 21.76
C GLY A 116 -5.00 -7.04 21.72
N SER A 117 -5.54 -6.16 20.89
CA SER A 117 -6.99 -6.05 20.71
C SER A 117 -7.51 -7.16 19.78
N PRO A 118 -8.62 -7.84 20.13
CA PRO A 118 -9.23 -8.82 19.24
C PRO A 118 -9.87 -8.20 17.99
N PHE A 119 -10.04 -6.88 17.97
CA PHE A 119 -10.56 -6.14 16.82
C PHE A 119 -9.48 -5.62 15.88
N SER A 120 -8.21 -5.75 16.26
CA SER A 120 -7.10 -5.37 15.39
C SER A 120 -6.99 -6.33 14.22
N LYS A 121 -6.63 -5.78 13.06
CA LYS A 121 -6.51 -6.52 11.80
C LYS A 121 -5.12 -6.32 11.23
N VAL A 122 -4.63 -7.32 10.52
CA VAL A 122 -3.31 -7.29 9.88
C VAL A 122 -3.46 -6.93 8.40
N GLY A 123 -2.57 -6.06 7.93
CA GLY A 123 -2.32 -5.86 6.50
C GLY A 123 -0.89 -6.22 6.15
N VAL A 124 -0.67 -6.63 4.91
CA VAL A 124 0.68 -6.81 4.36
C VAL A 124 0.76 -6.02 3.06
N GLU A 125 1.59 -4.97 3.05
CA GLU A 125 1.86 -4.21 1.84
C GLU A 125 3.19 -4.66 1.24
N VAL A 126 3.19 -4.94 -0.06
CA VAL A 126 4.39 -5.18 -0.86
C VAL A 126 4.64 -3.96 -1.73
N THR A 127 5.86 -3.43 -1.69
CA THR A 127 6.25 -2.21 -2.42
C THR A 127 7.72 -2.24 -2.81
N ASP A 128 8.08 -1.52 -3.87
CA ASP A 128 9.48 -1.24 -4.25
C ASP A 128 9.94 0.17 -3.82
N SER A 129 9.16 0.84 -2.98
CA SER A 129 9.44 2.21 -2.51
C SER A 129 9.84 2.23 -1.03
N PRO A 130 11.09 2.53 -0.69
CA PRO A 130 11.49 2.70 0.72
C PRO A 130 10.76 3.89 1.38
N TYR A 131 10.33 4.90 0.61
CA TYR A 131 9.49 5.98 1.12
C TYR A 131 8.14 5.48 1.64
N VAL A 132 7.55 4.49 0.99
CA VAL A 132 6.30 3.86 1.47
C VAL A 132 6.56 3.12 2.77
N VAL A 133 7.68 2.40 2.90
CA VAL A 133 8.07 1.73 4.16
C VAL A 133 8.20 2.74 5.30
N ALA A 134 8.94 3.83 5.09
CA ALA A 134 9.11 4.89 6.08
C ALA A 134 7.77 5.52 6.49
N SER A 135 6.88 5.74 5.53
CA SER A 135 5.54 6.29 5.79
C SER A 135 4.65 5.31 6.57
N LEU A 136 4.70 4.02 6.28
CA LEU A 136 3.97 2.99 7.04
C LEU A 136 4.51 2.86 8.46
N ARG A 137 5.83 2.99 8.67
CA ARG A 137 6.45 2.99 10.00
C ARG A 137 5.91 4.12 10.90
N ILE A 138 5.65 5.29 10.32
CA ILE A 138 5.06 6.44 11.04
C ILE A 138 3.57 6.22 11.32
N MET A 139 2.83 5.64 10.37
CA MET A 139 1.36 5.58 10.41
C MET A 139 0.78 4.32 11.05
N THR A 140 1.58 3.29 11.26
CA THR A 140 1.11 1.97 11.72
C THR A 140 2.05 1.40 12.79
N ARG A 141 1.71 0.22 13.27
CA ARG A 141 2.58 -0.65 14.03
C ARG A 141 3.01 -1.77 13.09
N MET A 142 4.20 -1.64 12.50
CA MET A 142 4.68 -2.56 11.48
C MET A 142 5.72 -3.55 12.00
N GLY A 143 5.99 -4.57 11.21
CA GLY A 143 7.02 -5.56 11.45
C GLY A 143 6.55 -6.71 12.33
N GLN A 144 7.42 -7.16 13.24
CA GLN A 144 7.22 -8.37 14.03
C GLN A 144 5.92 -8.33 14.86
N VAL A 145 5.54 -7.17 15.38
CA VAL A 145 4.30 -7.03 16.17
C VAL A 145 3.04 -7.38 15.36
N ALA A 146 3.04 -7.13 14.06
CA ALA A 146 1.94 -7.51 13.18
C ALA A 146 1.95 -9.01 12.87
N LEU A 147 3.14 -9.59 12.66
CA LEU A 147 3.31 -11.02 12.45
C LEU A 147 2.93 -11.83 13.70
N ASP A 148 3.31 -11.37 14.88
CA ASP A 148 2.94 -11.99 16.15
C ASP A 148 1.42 -11.99 16.37
N HIS A 149 0.75 -10.90 15.95
CA HIS A 149 -0.71 -10.81 16.02
C HIS A 149 -1.40 -11.73 15.00
N LEU A 150 -0.83 -11.88 13.80
CA LEU A 150 -1.34 -12.77 12.76
C LEU A 150 -1.18 -14.25 13.15
N GLY A 151 -0.04 -14.60 13.78
CA GLY A 151 0.29 -15.99 14.15
C GLY A 151 0.34 -16.87 12.90
N ASP A 152 -0.31 -18.04 13.01
CA ASP A 152 -0.42 -19.01 11.90
C ASP A 152 -1.61 -18.74 10.97
N SER A 153 -2.33 -17.62 11.15
CA SER A 153 -3.47 -17.24 10.31
C SER A 153 -3.00 -16.70 8.96
N ASP A 154 -3.82 -16.90 7.95
CA ASP A 154 -3.70 -16.27 6.63
C ASP A 154 -4.70 -15.11 6.42
N ASP A 155 -5.42 -14.70 7.48
CA ASP A 155 -6.41 -13.61 7.44
C ASP A 155 -5.74 -12.24 7.55
N PHE A 156 -5.16 -11.77 6.44
CA PHE A 156 -4.61 -10.41 6.33
C PHE A 156 -5.15 -9.71 5.07
N ALA A 157 -5.13 -8.37 5.07
CA ALA A 157 -5.46 -7.57 3.91
C ALA A 157 -4.20 -7.33 3.05
N PRO A 158 -4.12 -7.90 1.84
CA PRO A 158 -2.97 -7.70 0.96
C PRO A 158 -3.00 -6.35 0.26
N GLY A 159 -1.83 -5.78 0.00
CA GLY A 159 -1.64 -4.58 -0.80
C GLY A 159 -0.41 -4.69 -1.68
N LEU A 160 -0.54 -4.33 -2.95
CA LEU A 160 0.56 -4.32 -3.91
C LEU A 160 0.74 -2.93 -4.49
N HIS A 161 1.92 -2.37 -4.28
CA HIS A 161 2.33 -1.09 -4.84
C HIS A 161 3.66 -1.23 -5.60
N SER A 162 3.79 -0.55 -6.72
CA SER A 162 5.08 -0.34 -7.39
C SER A 162 5.16 1.06 -7.98
N LEU A 163 6.36 1.65 -7.91
CA LEU A 163 6.68 2.90 -8.61
C LEU A 163 6.52 2.74 -10.12
N GLY A 164 6.71 1.54 -10.65
CA GLY A 164 6.75 1.33 -12.08
C GLY A 164 7.83 2.22 -12.73
N ASP A 165 7.46 2.87 -13.82
CA ASP A 165 8.27 3.88 -14.51
C ASP A 165 7.81 5.33 -14.25
N LEU A 166 6.89 5.52 -13.30
CA LEU A 166 6.28 6.82 -12.93
C LEU A 166 5.54 7.52 -14.09
N SER A 167 5.33 6.85 -15.23
CA SER A 167 4.61 7.42 -16.36
C SER A 167 3.14 7.63 -16.01
N PRO A 168 2.56 8.82 -16.27
CA PRO A 168 1.14 9.07 -16.07
C PRO A 168 0.23 8.12 -16.87
N ASP A 169 0.66 7.71 -18.05
CA ASP A 169 -0.11 6.83 -18.96
C ASP A 169 -0.13 5.37 -18.46
N ARG A 170 0.77 5.02 -17.54
CA ARG A 170 0.89 3.68 -16.94
C ARG A 170 0.54 3.67 -15.45
N ARG A 171 -0.10 4.71 -14.97
CA ARG A 171 -0.59 4.83 -13.61
C ARG A 171 -1.98 4.25 -13.51
N PHE A 172 -2.18 3.31 -12.58
CA PHE A 172 -3.46 2.65 -12.40
C PHE A 172 -3.65 2.16 -10.97
N ILE A 173 -4.88 2.26 -10.47
CA ILE A 173 -5.23 1.83 -9.12
C ILE A 173 -6.53 1.03 -9.17
N CYS A 174 -6.52 -0.18 -8.63
CA CYS A 174 -7.68 -1.03 -8.48
C CYS A 174 -7.85 -1.50 -7.04
N HIS A 175 -9.07 -1.41 -6.55
CA HIS A 175 -9.50 -1.97 -5.27
C HIS A 175 -10.35 -3.22 -5.56
N PHE A 176 -9.78 -4.40 -5.35
CA PHE A 176 -10.46 -5.68 -5.49
C PHE A 176 -11.19 -5.98 -4.18
N MET A 177 -12.46 -5.63 -4.14
CA MET A 177 -13.24 -5.59 -2.89
C MET A 177 -13.41 -6.96 -2.26
N ASP A 178 -13.76 -7.96 -3.07
CA ASP A 178 -14.03 -9.33 -2.62
C ASP A 178 -12.77 -10.04 -2.11
N GLU A 179 -11.59 -9.58 -2.57
CA GLU A 179 -10.29 -10.08 -2.16
C GLU A 179 -9.62 -9.21 -1.07
N ARG A 180 -10.26 -8.13 -0.65
CA ARG A 180 -9.69 -7.13 0.29
C ARG A 180 -8.35 -6.57 -0.15
N LEU A 181 -8.08 -6.55 -1.45
CA LEU A 181 -6.80 -6.28 -2.09
C LEU A 181 -6.81 -4.93 -2.80
N VAL A 182 -5.70 -4.19 -2.68
CA VAL A 182 -5.46 -2.98 -3.47
C VAL A 182 -4.18 -3.14 -4.30
N TRP A 183 -4.28 -2.89 -5.60
CA TRP A 183 -3.15 -2.77 -6.52
C TRP A 183 -2.99 -1.32 -6.96
N SER A 184 -1.78 -0.76 -6.78
CA SER A 184 -1.43 0.61 -7.18
C SER A 184 -0.08 0.63 -7.88
N ILE A 185 -0.01 1.18 -9.09
CA ILE A 185 1.23 1.26 -9.88
C ILE A 185 1.40 2.62 -10.53
N GLY A 186 2.66 3.03 -10.71
CA GLY A 186 3.03 4.22 -11.48
C GLY A 186 3.02 5.52 -10.69
N SER A 187 2.95 5.47 -9.37
CA SER A 187 2.96 6.66 -8.51
C SER A 187 3.81 6.44 -7.26
N GLY A 188 4.73 7.37 -6.99
CA GLY A 188 5.45 7.48 -5.72
C GLY A 188 4.82 8.51 -4.77
N TYR A 189 3.78 9.22 -5.20
CA TYR A 189 3.07 10.18 -4.36
C TYR A 189 2.33 9.45 -3.22
N GLY A 190 2.60 9.87 -1.97
CA GLY A 190 2.03 9.19 -0.80
C GLY A 190 0.51 9.08 -0.79
N GLY A 191 -0.19 10.01 -1.48
CA GLY A 191 -1.64 9.93 -1.66
C GLY A 191 -2.09 8.69 -2.43
N ASN A 192 -1.29 8.20 -3.36
CA ASN A 192 -1.57 7.04 -4.21
C ASN A 192 -0.82 5.79 -3.75
N ALA A 193 0.42 5.94 -3.31
CA ALA A 193 1.30 4.83 -2.94
C ALA A 193 0.89 4.13 -1.62
N LEU A 194 0.20 4.83 -0.73
CA LEU A 194 -0.25 4.31 0.58
C LEU A 194 -1.74 3.92 0.59
N LEU A 195 -2.31 3.65 -0.58
CA LEU A 195 -3.74 3.39 -0.70
C LEU A 195 -4.16 2.07 -0.05
N SER A 196 -3.35 1.02 -0.07
CA SER A 196 -3.71 -0.23 0.59
C SER A 196 -3.98 -0.01 2.09
N LYS A 197 -3.08 0.67 2.80
CA LYS A 197 -3.29 1.04 4.21
C LYS A 197 -4.49 1.96 4.39
N LYS A 198 -4.65 2.99 3.53
CA LYS A 198 -5.75 3.95 3.65
C LYS A 198 -7.09 3.30 3.35
N CYS A 199 -7.19 2.50 2.31
CA CYS A 199 -8.42 1.80 1.95
C CYS A 199 -8.74 0.67 2.92
N PHE A 200 -7.71 0.08 3.54
CA PHE A 200 -7.93 -0.84 4.64
C PHE A 200 -8.67 -0.14 5.80
N ALA A 201 -8.23 1.04 6.19
CA ALA A 201 -8.86 1.77 7.29
C ALA A 201 -10.31 2.24 6.98
N LEU A 202 -10.63 2.46 5.72
CA LEU A 202 -11.90 3.06 5.31
C LEU A 202 -12.87 2.03 4.71
N ARG A 203 -12.44 1.34 3.67
CA ARG A 203 -13.31 0.47 2.85
C ARG A 203 -13.21 -1.00 3.26
N ILE A 204 -12.01 -1.54 3.33
CA ILE A 204 -11.81 -2.97 3.66
C ILE A 204 -12.30 -3.25 5.07
N ALA A 205 -11.94 -2.44 6.05
CA ALA A 205 -12.41 -2.57 7.43
C ALA A 205 -13.95 -2.48 7.54
N SER A 206 -14.60 -1.67 6.74
CA SER A 206 -16.08 -1.58 6.71
C SER A 206 -16.70 -2.85 6.13
N VAL A 207 -16.10 -3.46 5.10
CA VAL A 207 -16.55 -4.75 4.56
C VAL A 207 -16.41 -5.83 5.61
N MET A 208 -15.21 -5.96 6.19
CA MET A 208 -14.94 -6.95 7.25
C MET A 208 -15.90 -6.81 8.44
N ALA A 209 -16.15 -5.58 8.88
CA ALA A 209 -17.07 -5.33 9.99
C ALA A 209 -18.50 -5.75 9.65
N ARG A 210 -18.98 -5.51 8.43
CA ARG A 210 -20.30 -5.97 7.99
C ARG A 210 -20.37 -7.50 7.90
N ASP A 211 -19.34 -8.14 7.41
CA ASP A 211 -19.23 -9.61 7.36
C ASP A 211 -19.30 -10.22 8.76
N GLU A 212 -18.75 -9.53 9.77
CA GLU A 212 -18.85 -9.88 11.19
C GLU A 212 -20.20 -9.47 11.85
N GLY A 213 -21.14 -8.90 11.10
CA GLY A 213 -22.45 -8.48 11.59
C GLY A 213 -22.50 -7.10 12.25
N TRP A 214 -21.43 -6.29 12.10
CA TRP A 214 -21.42 -4.92 12.62
C TRP A 214 -22.07 -3.94 11.65
N MET A 215 -22.68 -2.89 12.18
CA MET A 215 -23.08 -1.74 11.39
C MET A 215 -21.86 -0.89 11.09
N ALA A 216 -21.51 -0.75 9.81
CA ALA A 216 -20.36 0.02 9.38
C ALA A 216 -20.73 0.98 8.24
N GLU A 217 -20.36 2.25 8.39
CA GLU A 217 -20.53 3.29 7.38
C GLU A 217 -19.16 3.70 6.82
N ARG A 218 -19.12 3.95 5.52
CA ARG A 218 -17.93 4.48 4.84
C ARG A 218 -18.02 6.00 4.76
N SER A 219 -16.97 6.69 5.19
CA SER A 219 -16.95 8.15 5.19
C SER A 219 -16.98 8.78 3.79
N GLU A 220 -16.48 8.07 2.79
CA GLU A 220 -16.48 8.50 1.39
C GLU A 220 -17.88 8.51 0.73
N GLU A 221 -18.86 7.88 1.33
CA GLU A 221 -20.24 7.87 0.81
C GLU A 221 -21.01 9.18 1.11
N ARG A 222 -20.40 10.06 1.90
CA ARG A 222 -21.02 11.34 2.33
C ARG A 222 -20.45 12.58 1.66
N ARG A 223 -19.63 12.43 0.60
CA ARG A 223 -18.98 13.55 -0.09
C ARG A 223 -19.62 13.84 -1.41
#